data_6f216309d700f830d89bb26c55cf69ee
#
_entry.id   6f216309d700f830d89bb26c55cf69ee
#
_cell.length_a   1.000
_cell.length_b   1.000
_cell.length_c   1.000
_cell.angle_alpha   90.00
_cell.angle_beta   90.00
_cell.angle_gamma   90.00
#
_symmetry.space_group_name_H-M   'P 1'
#
loop_
_entity.id
_entity.type
_entity.pdbx_description
1 polymer ?
#
loop_
_entity_poly.entity_id
_entity_poly.type
_entity_poly.pdbx_seq_one_letter_code
_entity_poly.pdbx_strand_id
1 'polypeptide(L)'
;MKAELIAVGTEILTGQITNTNAQFLSEKLAELGIDVYFHTAVGDNENRLLSVLDQASQRSDLVILCGGLGPTEDDLTKQTLAKFLGKELVFDEEASKKLDSFFATRPKHTRTPNNERQAQIVEGAIPLQNPTGLAVGGIITAQGVTYVVLPGPPSELKPMVNQELIPALTENHSSLYSRVLRFFGVGESQLVTVLKDFIVNQTDPTIAPYAKVGEVTLRLSTKASSQEEADQKLDVLEKQIRSTKTLDGKSLSDFIYGYGESNSLAFEAFRLLKNHGKTITAAESLTAGLFQASIADFSGASQVFKGGFVTYSIEEKSKMLDIPLSQLEEHGVVSHFTAEKMAEGARAKTDSDYGIALTGVAGPDSLEGHPAGTVFIGIADRNQVRSIKVVIGGRSRSDVRYISTLYAFNLVRQALLQETT
;
A
#
# COMPACT_ATOMS: atom_id res chain seq x y z
N MET A 1 -1.22 24.08 -7.57
CA MET A 1 -0.40 23.61 -8.72
C MET A 1 -1.09 22.40 -9.31
N LYS A 2 -1.30 22.41 -10.63
CA LYS A 2 -1.95 21.31 -11.38
C LYS A 2 -0.87 20.48 -12.05
N ALA A 3 -0.86 19.18 -11.81
CA ALA A 3 0.13 18.28 -12.38
C ALA A 3 -0.46 17.33 -13.44
N GLU A 4 0.35 16.97 -14.42
CA GLU A 4 0.12 15.89 -15.37
C GLU A 4 1.26 14.89 -15.33
N LEU A 5 0.94 13.60 -15.27
CA LEU A 5 1.89 12.49 -15.32
C LEU A 5 1.87 11.88 -16.72
N ILE A 6 3.03 11.85 -17.38
CA ILE A 6 3.20 11.26 -18.70
C ILE A 6 4.08 10.02 -18.58
N ALA A 7 3.49 8.86 -18.76
CA ALA A 7 4.22 7.59 -18.79
C ALA A 7 4.67 7.31 -20.23
N VAL A 8 5.98 7.22 -20.45
CA VAL A 8 6.61 6.96 -21.75
C VAL A 8 7.09 5.52 -21.77
N GLY A 9 6.50 4.70 -22.64
CA GLY A 9 6.86 3.29 -22.80
C GLY A 9 5.78 2.52 -23.55
N THR A 10 6.18 1.79 -24.57
CA THR A 10 5.30 0.97 -25.40
C THR A 10 4.71 -0.20 -24.61
N GLU A 11 5.44 -0.76 -23.65
CA GLU A 11 5.00 -1.85 -22.76
C GLU A 11 3.79 -1.49 -21.88
N ILE A 12 3.66 -0.20 -21.54
CA ILE A 12 2.49 0.31 -20.80
C ILE A 12 1.24 0.29 -21.69
N LEU A 13 1.40 0.75 -22.94
CA LEU A 13 0.29 0.78 -23.91
C LEU A 13 -0.20 -0.60 -24.32
N THR A 14 0.72 -1.58 -24.38
CA THR A 14 0.40 -2.96 -24.73
C THR A 14 -0.12 -3.78 -23.53
N GLY A 15 -0.15 -3.18 -22.33
CA GLY A 15 -0.64 -3.84 -21.11
C GLY A 15 0.31 -4.92 -20.56
N GLN A 16 1.57 -4.93 -21.00
CA GLN A 16 2.57 -5.88 -20.49
C GLN A 16 2.93 -5.60 -19.03
N ILE A 17 2.89 -4.33 -18.62
CA ILE A 17 3.11 -3.90 -17.25
C ILE A 17 2.01 -2.95 -16.78
N THR A 18 1.75 -2.96 -15.47
CA THR A 18 0.88 -1.97 -14.83
C THR A 18 1.67 -0.70 -14.51
N ASN A 19 1.10 0.48 -14.79
CA ASN A 19 1.70 1.76 -14.48
C ASN A 19 1.65 2.08 -12.97
N THR A 20 2.49 1.42 -12.18
CA THR A 20 2.60 1.64 -10.73
C THR A 20 3.34 2.94 -10.39
N ASN A 21 4.13 3.49 -11.33
CA ASN A 21 4.81 4.77 -11.16
C ASN A 21 3.82 5.93 -11.07
N ALA A 22 2.79 5.94 -11.92
CA ALA A 22 1.78 6.99 -11.87
C ALA A 22 0.99 6.97 -10.55
N GLN A 23 0.67 5.78 -10.02
CA GLN A 23 0.08 5.66 -8.69
C GLN A 23 1.00 6.26 -7.62
N PHE A 24 2.26 5.84 -7.56
CA PHE A 24 3.24 6.30 -6.57
C PHE A 24 3.45 7.82 -6.63
N LEU A 25 3.60 8.38 -7.84
CA LEU A 25 3.77 9.83 -8.03
C LEU A 25 2.52 10.60 -7.61
N SER A 26 1.32 10.11 -7.94
CA SER A 26 0.07 10.74 -7.51
C SER A 26 -0.04 10.78 -5.99
N GLU A 27 0.32 9.70 -5.30
CA GLU A 27 0.37 9.66 -3.84
C GLU A 27 1.36 10.70 -3.29
N LYS A 28 2.58 10.78 -3.85
CA LYS A 28 3.61 11.71 -3.41
C LYS A 28 3.27 13.17 -3.70
N LEU A 29 2.71 13.46 -4.85
CA LEU A 29 2.27 14.81 -5.21
C LEU A 29 1.08 15.27 -4.34
N ALA A 30 0.15 14.37 -4.03
CA ALA A 30 -0.93 14.66 -3.10
C ALA A 30 -0.42 14.99 -1.69
N GLU A 31 0.65 14.32 -1.22
CA GLU A 31 1.34 14.66 0.04
C GLU A 31 1.90 16.10 0.02
N LEU A 32 2.27 16.62 -1.15
CA LEU A 32 2.77 17.99 -1.36
C LEU A 32 1.66 19.02 -1.67
N GLY A 33 0.39 18.63 -1.71
CA GLY A 33 -0.71 19.50 -2.09
C GLY A 33 -0.75 19.87 -3.56
N ILE A 34 -0.13 19.04 -4.39
CA ILE A 34 -0.13 19.18 -5.84
C ILE A 34 -1.20 18.25 -6.42
N ASP A 35 -2.19 18.82 -7.08
CA ASP A 35 -3.30 18.07 -7.64
C ASP A 35 -2.92 17.48 -9.00
N VAL A 36 -3.02 16.16 -9.13
CA VAL A 36 -2.84 15.46 -10.41
C VAL A 36 -4.18 15.40 -11.13
N TYR A 37 -4.29 16.07 -12.27
CA TYR A 37 -5.52 16.08 -13.07
C TYR A 37 -5.49 15.09 -14.23
N PHE A 38 -4.29 14.78 -14.76
CA PHE A 38 -4.18 13.95 -15.96
C PHE A 38 -3.09 12.88 -15.78
N HIS A 39 -3.43 11.67 -16.20
CA HIS A 39 -2.48 10.59 -16.48
C HIS A 39 -2.51 10.30 -17.97
N THR A 40 -1.41 10.52 -18.64
CA THR A 40 -1.24 10.24 -20.07
C THR A 40 -0.21 9.13 -20.26
N ALA A 41 -0.51 8.15 -21.09
CA ALA A 41 0.45 7.13 -21.51
C ALA A 41 0.76 7.31 -23.01
N VAL A 42 2.03 7.27 -23.38
CA VAL A 42 2.49 7.41 -24.76
C VAL A 42 3.61 6.41 -25.04
N GLY A 43 3.58 5.79 -26.23
CA GLY A 43 4.67 4.90 -26.66
C GLY A 43 5.90 5.68 -27.11
N ASP A 44 7.02 5.00 -27.24
CA ASP A 44 8.33 5.51 -27.59
C ASP A 44 8.34 6.07 -29.01
N ASN A 45 7.83 7.29 -29.19
CA ASN A 45 7.72 7.98 -30.47
C ASN A 45 7.78 9.48 -30.27
N GLU A 46 8.77 10.12 -30.88
CA GLU A 46 9.05 11.56 -30.73
C GLU A 46 7.83 12.44 -31.07
N ASN A 47 7.19 12.21 -32.22
CA ASN A 47 6.09 13.07 -32.66
C ASN A 47 4.85 12.96 -31.75
N ARG A 48 4.56 11.76 -31.25
CA ARG A 48 3.47 11.56 -30.29
C ARG A 48 3.80 12.24 -28.97
N LEU A 49 5.02 12.10 -28.47
CA LEU A 49 5.44 12.72 -27.22
C LEU A 49 5.45 14.25 -27.34
N LEU A 50 5.89 14.84 -28.47
CA LEU A 50 5.79 16.27 -28.74
C LEU A 50 4.34 16.76 -28.68
N SER A 51 3.39 16.02 -29.27
CA SER A 51 1.97 16.37 -29.23
C SER A 51 1.39 16.29 -27.81
N VAL A 52 1.82 15.32 -27.00
CA VAL A 52 1.41 15.19 -25.60
C VAL A 52 2.00 16.33 -24.75
N LEU A 53 3.27 16.69 -24.97
CA LEU A 53 3.93 17.80 -24.27
C LEU A 53 3.24 19.14 -24.59
N ASP A 54 2.87 19.38 -25.84
CA ASP A 54 2.14 20.58 -26.23
C ASP A 54 0.80 20.70 -25.49
N GLN A 55 0.01 19.63 -25.44
CA GLN A 55 -1.24 19.62 -24.70
C GLN A 55 -1.05 19.78 -23.19
N ALA A 56 -0.08 19.09 -22.61
CA ALA A 56 0.19 19.14 -21.18
C ALA A 56 0.65 20.55 -20.73
N SER A 57 1.47 21.22 -21.54
CA SER A 57 1.97 22.56 -21.25
C SER A 57 0.87 23.63 -21.19
N GLN A 58 -0.25 23.42 -21.88
CA GLN A 58 -1.38 24.36 -21.93
C GLN A 58 -2.36 24.22 -20.74
N ARG A 59 -2.31 23.07 -20.00
CA ARG A 59 -3.29 22.75 -18.98
C ARG A 59 -2.73 22.42 -17.61
N SER A 60 -1.41 22.30 -17.49
CA SER A 60 -0.74 21.88 -16.26
C SER A 60 0.44 22.79 -15.91
N ASP A 61 0.65 23.04 -14.62
CA ASP A 61 1.78 23.82 -14.10
C ASP A 61 3.03 22.97 -13.89
N LEU A 62 2.83 21.65 -13.72
CA LEU A 62 3.86 20.63 -13.52
C LEU A 62 3.61 19.43 -14.44
N VAL A 63 4.59 19.08 -15.24
CA VAL A 63 4.55 17.94 -16.17
C VAL A 63 5.67 16.96 -15.80
N ILE A 64 5.33 15.74 -15.39
CA ILE A 64 6.30 14.72 -15.00
C ILE A 64 6.29 13.60 -16.03
N LEU A 65 7.43 13.42 -16.70
CA LEU A 65 7.67 12.35 -17.66
C LEU A 65 8.40 11.18 -16.98
N CYS A 66 7.90 9.97 -17.13
CA CYS A 66 8.45 8.76 -16.55
C CYS A 66 8.76 7.74 -17.65
N GLY A 67 10.01 7.33 -17.77
CA GLY A 67 10.48 6.37 -18.77
C GLY A 67 11.25 7.01 -19.90
N GLY A 68 11.89 6.18 -20.75
CA GLY A 68 12.66 6.61 -21.92
C GLY A 68 13.94 7.39 -21.59
N LEU A 69 14.63 7.05 -20.46
CA LEU A 69 15.91 7.65 -20.07
C LEU A 69 17.12 6.71 -20.24
N GLY A 70 16.90 5.52 -20.72
CA GLY A 70 17.94 4.50 -20.91
C GLY A 70 18.89 4.82 -22.08
N PRO A 71 19.77 3.88 -22.43
CA PRO A 71 20.78 4.06 -23.49
C PRO A 71 20.31 3.63 -24.87
N THR A 72 19.07 3.13 -25.03
CA THR A 72 18.63 2.58 -26.33
C THR A 72 18.09 3.67 -27.26
N GLU A 73 17.89 3.35 -28.52
CA GLU A 73 17.37 4.34 -29.49
C GLU A 73 15.90 4.72 -29.20
N ASP A 74 15.17 3.85 -28.51
CA ASP A 74 13.80 4.09 -28.09
C ASP A 74 13.70 5.02 -26.87
N ASP A 75 14.82 5.21 -26.14
CA ASP A 75 14.93 6.13 -25.01
C ASP A 75 15.09 7.57 -25.50
N LEU A 76 13.99 8.26 -25.76
CA LEU A 76 13.98 9.57 -26.42
C LEU A 76 13.30 10.69 -25.60
N THR A 77 13.01 10.45 -24.33
CA THR A 77 12.26 11.41 -23.50
C THR A 77 13.01 12.72 -23.31
N LYS A 78 14.31 12.68 -22.97
CA LYS A 78 15.13 13.89 -22.78
C LYS A 78 15.34 14.66 -24.09
N GLN A 79 15.61 13.94 -25.17
CA GLN A 79 15.79 14.49 -26.52
C GLN A 79 14.54 15.22 -26.99
N THR A 80 13.37 14.57 -26.80
CA THR A 80 12.08 15.15 -27.20
C THR A 80 11.74 16.38 -26.35
N LEU A 81 11.99 16.33 -25.03
CA LEU A 81 11.78 17.49 -24.16
C LEU A 81 12.71 18.64 -24.52
N ALA A 82 13.99 18.38 -24.77
CA ALA A 82 14.96 19.40 -25.21
C ALA A 82 14.50 20.07 -26.52
N LYS A 83 14.10 19.27 -27.51
CA LYS A 83 13.55 19.76 -28.79
C LYS A 83 12.28 20.59 -28.58
N PHE A 84 11.34 20.14 -27.73
CA PHE A 84 10.13 20.85 -27.41
C PHE A 84 10.41 22.22 -26.80
N LEU A 85 11.43 22.32 -25.93
CA LEU A 85 11.82 23.55 -25.25
C LEU A 85 12.80 24.44 -26.08
N GLY A 86 13.22 23.97 -27.25
CA GLY A 86 14.23 24.67 -28.08
C GLY A 86 15.60 24.74 -27.39
N LYS A 87 15.99 23.69 -26.68
CA LYS A 87 17.23 23.58 -25.91
C LYS A 87 18.09 22.41 -26.37
N GLU A 88 19.38 22.44 -25.99
CA GLU A 88 20.31 21.35 -26.23
C GLU A 88 20.35 20.35 -25.04
N LEU A 89 20.97 19.21 -25.27
CA LEU A 89 21.36 18.27 -24.22
C LEU A 89 22.81 18.54 -23.81
N VAL A 90 23.04 18.62 -22.50
CA VAL A 90 24.38 18.82 -21.92
C VAL A 90 24.71 17.68 -20.97
N PHE A 91 25.97 17.39 -20.74
CA PHE A 91 26.41 16.39 -19.79
C PHE A 91 26.37 16.92 -18.36
N ASP A 92 25.80 16.14 -17.47
CA ASP A 92 25.92 16.32 -16.03
C ASP A 92 27.24 15.69 -15.55
N GLU A 93 28.05 16.47 -14.80
CA GLU A 93 29.36 16.03 -14.37
C GLU A 93 29.34 14.87 -13.39
N GLU A 94 28.38 14.87 -12.45
CA GLU A 94 28.25 13.82 -11.44
C GLU A 94 27.76 12.52 -12.06
N ALA A 95 26.74 12.57 -12.91
CA ALA A 95 26.26 11.42 -13.66
C ALA A 95 27.33 10.84 -14.59
N SER A 96 28.15 11.69 -15.22
CA SER A 96 29.27 11.25 -16.06
C SER A 96 30.32 10.51 -15.23
N LYS A 97 30.74 11.04 -14.08
CA LYS A 97 31.65 10.36 -13.14
C LYS A 97 31.11 9.03 -12.65
N LYS A 98 29.80 8.99 -12.36
CA LYS A 98 29.11 7.76 -11.95
C LYS A 98 29.13 6.70 -13.05
N LEU A 99 28.87 7.10 -14.29
CA LEU A 99 28.93 6.24 -15.47
C LEU A 99 30.36 5.68 -15.66
N ASP A 100 31.38 6.52 -15.57
CA ASP A 100 32.78 6.12 -15.65
C ASP A 100 33.16 5.09 -14.57
N SER A 101 32.78 5.35 -13.33
CA SER A 101 33.04 4.47 -12.19
C SER A 101 32.33 3.12 -12.32
N PHE A 102 31.10 3.12 -12.83
CA PHE A 102 30.34 1.89 -13.06
C PHE A 102 31.05 0.95 -14.03
N PHE A 103 31.52 1.47 -15.16
CA PHE A 103 32.22 0.64 -16.16
C PHE A 103 33.64 0.29 -15.75
N ALA A 104 34.36 1.17 -15.05
CA ALA A 104 35.69 0.87 -14.51
C ALA A 104 35.70 -0.30 -13.51
N THR A 105 34.66 -0.41 -12.69
CA THR A 105 34.53 -1.49 -11.68
C THR A 105 33.95 -2.80 -12.22
N ARG A 106 33.45 -2.81 -13.47
CA ARG A 106 32.78 -3.96 -14.08
C ARG A 106 33.35 -4.31 -15.46
N PRO A 107 34.56 -4.88 -15.54
CA PRO A 107 35.28 -5.12 -16.81
C PRO A 107 34.56 -6.07 -17.78
N LYS A 108 33.54 -6.80 -17.31
CA LYS A 108 32.70 -7.66 -18.17
C LYS A 108 31.59 -6.87 -18.90
N HIS A 109 31.33 -5.61 -18.53
CA HIS A 109 30.33 -4.75 -19.17
C HIS A 109 31.04 -3.81 -20.14
N THR A 110 30.71 -3.92 -21.41
CA THR A 110 31.27 -3.03 -22.44
C THR A 110 30.48 -1.72 -22.45
N ARG A 111 31.18 -0.60 -22.25
CA ARG A 111 30.60 0.73 -22.47
C ARG A 111 30.41 0.98 -23.97
N THR A 112 29.23 1.41 -24.33
CA THR A 112 28.91 1.81 -25.70
C THR A 112 28.68 3.33 -25.78
N PRO A 113 28.82 3.98 -26.96
CA PRO A 113 28.53 5.40 -27.10
C PRO A 113 27.11 5.79 -26.64
N ASN A 114 26.14 4.87 -26.76
CA ASN A 114 24.76 5.12 -26.33
C ASN A 114 24.62 5.30 -24.82
N ASN A 115 25.53 4.74 -24.02
CA ASN A 115 25.50 4.92 -22.56
C ASN A 115 25.68 6.39 -22.16
N GLU A 116 26.31 7.20 -22.98
CA GLU A 116 26.50 8.64 -22.75
C GLU A 116 25.16 9.39 -22.58
N ARG A 117 24.09 8.93 -23.24
CA ARG A 117 22.75 9.50 -23.11
C ARG A 117 22.24 9.48 -21.68
N GLN A 118 22.68 8.51 -20.88
CA GLN A 118 22.25 8.37 -19.49
C GLN A 118 22.76 9.51 -18.60
N ALA A 119 23.92 10.10 -18.94
CA ALA A 119 24.51 11.21 -18.22
C ALA A 119 24.10 12.61 -18.75
N GLN A 120 23.24 12.69 -19.78
CA GLN A 120 22.77 13.96 -20.35
C GLN A 120 21.51 14.46 -19.64
N ILE A 121 21.39 15.79 -19.54
CA ILE A 121 20.21 16.54 -19.10
C ILE A 121 19.87 17.63 -20.10
N VAL A 122 18.66 18.18 -20.05
CA VAL A 122 18.26 19.35 -20.82
C VAL A 122 19.04 20.57 -20.31
N GLU A 123 19.59 21.37 -21.20
CA GLU A 123 20.35 22.60 -20.86
C GLU A 123 19.54 23.51 -19.92
N GLY A 124 20.16 23.89 -18.80
CA GLY A 124 19.51 24.68 -17.74
C GLY A 124 18.61 23.93 -16.81
N ALA A 125 18.51 22.58 -16.91
CA ALA A 125 17.84 21.77 -15.92
C ALA A 125 18.71 21.59 -14.67
N ILE A 126 18.05 21.48 -13.52
CA ILE A 126 18.69 21.01 -12.29
C ILE A 126 18.71 19.47 -12.36
N PRO A 127 19.89 18.83 -12.24
CA PRO A 127 19.98 17.38 -12.28
C PRO A 127 19.29 16.75 -11.06
N LEU A 128 18.55 15.66 -11.29
CA LEU A 128 18.05 14.76 -10.25
C LEU A 128 18.90 13.50 -10.32
N GLN A 129 19.77 13.30 -9.33
CA GLN A 129 20.70 12.18 -9.32
C GLN A 129 19.98 10.86 -9.10
N ASN A 130 20.42 9.81 -9.77
CA ASN A 130 19.81 8.48 -9.64
C ASN A 130 20.55 7.63 -8.59
N PRO A 131 20.01 7.38 -7.41
CA PRO A 131 20.75 6.66 -6.36
C PRO A 131 21.04 5.19 -6.69
N THR A 132 20.21 4.56 -7.51
CA THR A 132 20.24 3.10 -7.76
C THR A 132 20.55 2.71 -9.20
N GLY A 133 20.37 3.62 -10.16
CA GLY A 133 20.64 3.41 -11.58
C GLY A 133 21.69 4.40 -12.13
N LEU A 134 21.81 4.48 -13.45
CA LEU A 134 22.78 5.33 -14.14
C LEU A 134 22.15 6.56 -14.81
N ALA A 135 20.88 6.47 -15.21
CA ALA A 135 20.23 7.54 -15.94
C ALA A 135 19.87 8.71 -15.00
N VAL A 136 20.51 9.84 -15.15
CA VAL A 136 20.18 11.08 -14.43
C VAL A 136 18.83 11.61 -14.91
N GLY A 137 17.98 12.05 -13.98
CA GLY A 137 16.78 12.82 -14.26
C GLY A 137 17.06 14.32 -14.33
N GLY A 138 16.00 15.12 -14.38
CA GLY A 138 16.17 16.56 -14.36
C GLY A 138 14.86 17.28 -14.12
N ILE A 139 14.95 18.48 -13.55
CA ILE A 139 13.83 19.40 -13.36
C ILE A 139 14.16 20.73 -14.03
N ILE A 140 13.25 21.25 -14.85
CA ILE A 140 13.42 22.52 -15.55
C ILE A 140 12.10 23.28 -15.61
N THR A 141 12.14 24.58 -15.32
CA THR A 141 11.00 25.47 -15.52
C THR A 141 11.20 26.31 -16.78
N ALA A 142 10.25 26.21 -17.69
CA ALA A 142 10.26 26.99 -18.94
C ALA A 142 8.83 27.44 -19.25
N GLN A 143 8.68 28.69 -19.69
CA GLN A 143 7.38 29.29 -20.08
C GLN A 143 6.28 29.16 -19.01
N GLY A 144 6.66 29.16 -17.72
CA GLY A 144 5.72 29.07 -16.59
C GLY A 144 5.31 27.63 -16.22
N VAL A 145 5.81 26.61 -16.92
CA VAL A 145 5.58 25.20 -16.64
C VAL A 145 6.85 24.54 -16.15
N THR A 146 6.75 23.72 -15.11
CA THR A 146 7.86 22.91 -14.61
C THR A 146 7.80 21.52 -15.21
N TYR A 147 8.87 21.09 -15.85
CA TYR A 147 9.02 19.76 -16.45
C TYR A 147 10.01 18.94 -15.62
N VAL A 148 9.64 17.70 -15.36
CA VAL A 148 10.46 16.72 -14.64
C VAL A 148 10.63 15.50 -15.50
N VAL A 149 11.84 14.96 -15.60
CA VAL A 149 12.12 13.68 -16.26
C VAL A 149 12.66 12.67 -15.26
N LEU A 150 12.02 11.47 -15.20
CA LEU A 150 12.33 10.40 -14.26
C LEU A 150 12.51 9.07 -15.01
N PRO A 151 13.31 8.13 -14.46
CA PRO A 151 13.48 6.80 -15.04
C PRO A 151 12.21 5.97 -15.04
N GLY A 152 12.15 4.93 -15.88
CA GLY A 152 11.03 3.99 -15.98
C GLY A 152 10.97 2.96 -14.83
N PRO A 153 12.08 2.27 -14.48
CA PRO A 153 12.06 1.24 -13.45
C PRO A 153 11.64 1.79 -12.08
N PRO A 154 10.62 1.21 -11.39
CA PRO A 154 10.19 1.67 -10.07
C PRO A 154 11.29 1.64 -9.00
N SER A 155 12.26 0.72 -9.12
CA SER A 155 13.44 0.63 -8.25
C SER A 155 14.41 1.82 -8.36
N GLU A 156 14.36 2.55 -9.47
CA GLU A 156 15.13 3.77 -9.71
C GLU A 156 14.29 5.02 -9.44
N LEU A 157 13.08 5.05 -9.97
CA LEU A 157 12.15 6.18 -9.84
C LEU A 157 11.84 6.51 -8.37
N LYS A 158 11.46 5.52 -7.57
CA LYS A 158 11.03 5.76 -6.18
C LYS A 158 12.12 6.38 -5.30
N PRO A 159 13.38 5.89 -5.27
CA PRO A 159 14.45 6.54 -4.55
C PRO A 159 14.74 7.96 -5.07
N MET A 160 14.77 8.16 -6.38
CA MET A 160 15.01 9.49 -6.98
C MET A 160 13.92 10.49 -6.59
N VAL A 161 12.66 10.09 -6.62
CA VAL A 161 11.54 10.94 -6.19
C VAL A 161 11.68 11.33 -4.72
N ASN A 162 11.95 10.37 -3.85
CA ASN A 162 12.01 10.64 -2.40
C ASN A 162 13.24 11.49 -2.01
N GLN A 163 14.39 11.29 -2.64
CA GLN A 163 15.66 11.90 -2.25
C GLN A 163 15.94 13.21 -2.99
N GLU A 164 15.45 13.36 -4.23
CA GLU A 164 15.81 14.49 -5.10
C GLU A 164 14.56 15.34 -5.46
N LEU A 165 13.51 14.73 -6.01
CA LEU A 165 12.36 15.49 -6.53
C LEU A 165 11.53 16.14 -5.42
N ILE A 166 11.18 15.40 -4.36
CA ILE A 166 10.37 15.94 -3.27
C ILE A 166 11.06 17.14 -2.61
N PRO A 167 12.35 17.08 -2.21
CA PRO A 167 13.06 18.24 -1.69
C PRO A 167 13.02 19.44 -2.66
N ALA A 168 13.30 19.21 -3.95
CA ALA A 168 13.32 20.29 -4.96
C ALA A 168 11.95 20.96 -5.16
N LEU A 169 10.84 20.21 -4.99
CA LEU A 169 9.48 20.77 -5.08
C LEU A 169 9.05 21.48 -3.79
N THR A 170 9.60 21.14 -2.63
CA THR A 170 9.17 21.68 -1.31
C THR A 170 9.83 22.99 -0.95
N GLU A 171 10.96 23.35 -1.53
CA GLU A 171 11.69 24.59 -1.21
C GLU A 171 10.87 25.90 -1.38
N ASN A 172 9.70 25.85 -2.05
CA ASN A 172 8.91 27.04 -2.38
C ASN A 172 7.41 26.95 -2.03
N HIS A 173 6.94 25.97 -1.24
CA HIS A 173 5.50 25.80 -0.97
C HIS A 173 5.19 25.57 0.51
N SER A 174 4.01 26.05 0.97
CA SER A 174 3.42 25.62 2.24
C SER A 174 3.23 24.10 2.20
N SER A 175 3.80 23.39 3.17
CA SER A 175 3.74 21.93 3.21
C SER A 175 2.32 21.44 3.43
N LEU A 176 1.92 20.42 2.69
CA LEU A 176 0.69 19.68 2.96
C LEU A 176 1.01 18.56 3.94
N TYR A 177 0.30 18.57 5.05
CA TYR A 177 0.40 17.52 6.06
C TYR A 177 -0.80 16.61 5.94
N SER A 178 -0.58 15.31 6.06
CA SER A 178 -1.65 14.32 5.98
C SER A 178 -1.58 13.33 7.13
N ARG A 179 -2.77 12.94 7.62
CA ARG A 179 -2.97 11.88 8.60
C ARG A 179 -3.94 10.86 8.01
N VAL A 180 -3.55 9.59 8.01
CA VAL A 180 -4.41 8.52 7.49
C VAL A 180 -4.95 7.72 8.66
N LEU A 181 -6.28 7.69 8.79
CA LEU A 181 -7.01 6.85 9.72
C LEU A 181 -7.39 5.54 9.02
N ARG A 182 -7.18 4.41 9.68
CA ARG A 182 -7.48 3.10 9.13
C ARG A 182 -8.64 2.46 9.87
N PHE A 183 -9.65 2.04 9.09
CA PHE A 183 -10.89 1.49 9.61
C PHE A 183 -11.05 0.01 9.22
N PHE A 184 -11.53 -0.78 10.16
CA PHE A 184 -11.95 -2.16 9.93
C PHE A 184 -13.33 -2.42 10.57
N GLY A 185 -14.19 -3.16 9.87
CA GLY A 185 -15.52 -3.52 10.35
C GLY A 185 -16.62 -2.50 10.04
N VAL A 186 -16.29 -1.41 9.32
CA VAL A 186 -17.25 -0.46 8.74
C VAL A 186 -17.06 -0.40 7.23
N GLY A 187 -18.15 -0.42 6.48
CA GLY A 187 -18.12 -0.31 5.02
C GLY A 187 -17.94 1.14 4.55
N GLU A 188 -17.31 1.32 3.36
CA GLU A 188 -17.10 2.62 2.75
C GLU A 188 -18.39 3.44 2.63
N SER A 189 -19.44 2.83 2.09
CA SER A 189 -20.74 3.51 1.89
C SER A 189 -21.32 4.04 3.21
N GLN A 190 -21.23 3.24 4.30
CA GLN A 190 -21.68 3.67 5.62
C GLN A 190 -20.81 4.81 6.15
N LEU A 191 -19.48 4.69 6.03
CA LEU A 191 -18.53 5.71 6.48
C LEU A 191 -18.76 7.06 5.76
N VAL A 192 -18.85 7.03 4.43
CA VAL A 192 -19.14 8.23 3.62
C VAL A 192 -20.51 8.83 3.96
N THR A 193 -21.53 8.00 4.20
CA THR A 193 -22.87 8.47 4.56
C THR A 193 -22.85 9.24 5.88
N VAL A 194 -22.21 8.70 6.93
CA VAL A 194 -22.19 9.36 8.25
C VAL A 194 -21.25 10.56 8.31
N LEU A 195 -20.28 10.64 7.40
CA LEU A 195 -19.35 11.76 7.28
C LEU A 195 -19.74 12.74 6.14
N LYS A 196 -20.93 12.59 5.54
CA LYS A 196 -21.35 13.36 4.38
C LYS A 196 -21.20 14.87 4.57
N ASP A 197 -21.63 15.41 5.71
CA ASP A 197 -21.58 16.84 5.98
C ASP A 197 -20.13 17.36 6.09
N PHE A 198 -19.22 16.55 6.63
CA PHE A 198 -17.79 16.88 6.67
C PHE A 198 -17.17 16.87 5.27
N ILE A 199 -17.54 15.88 4.43
CA ILE A 199 -16.98 15.74 3.08
C ILE A 199 -17.50 16.79 2.13
N VAL A 200 -18.79 17.13 2.18
CA VAL A 200 -19.42 18.12 1.27
C VAL A 200 -19.01 19.55 1.61
N ASN A 201 -18.91 19.89 2.91
CA ASN A 201 -18.63 21.25 3.39
C ASN A 201 -17.15 21.49 3.73
N GLN A 202 -16.28 20.56 3.38
CA GLN A 202 -14.85 20.65 3.72
C GLN A 202 -14.16 21.83 3.01
N THR A 203 -13.23 22.45 3.73
CA THR A 203 -12.35 23.50 3.21
C THR A 203 -10.87 23.14 3.53
N ASP A 204 -10.46 23.32 4.78
CA ASP A 204 -9.15 22.92 5.33
C ASP A 204 -9.33 22.61 6.83
N PRO A 205 -9.05 21.41 7.30
CA PRO A 205 -8.53 20.22 6.58
C PRO A 205 -9.56 19.54 5.65
N THR A 206 -9.05 18.82 4.65
CA THR A 206 -9.86 17.99 3.73
C THR A 206 -9.92 16.54 4.17
N ILE A 207 -10.96 15.81 3.74
CA ILE A 207 -11.18 14.38 4.00
C ILE A 207 -11.31 13.65 2.67
N ALA A 208 -10.55 12.59 2.49
CA ALA A 208 -10.66 11.71 1.33
C ALA A 208 -10.78 10.23 1.78
N PRO A 209 -11.91 9.56 1.51
CA PRO A 209 -12.07 8.13 1.75
C PRO A 209 -11.45 7.30 0.62
N TYR A 210 -10.84 6.18 0.98
CA TYR A 210 -10.28 5.19 0.05
C TYR A 210 -10.68 3.79 0.50
N ALA A 211 -11.39 3.05 -0.36
CA ALA A 211 -11.71 1.65 -0.14
C ALA A 211 -10.52 0.76 -0.48
N LYS A 212 -10.29 -0.23 0.39
CA LYS A 212 -9.40 -1.37 0.16
C LYS A 212 -10.18 -2.67 0.33
N VAL A 213 -9.60 -3.79 -0.07
CA VAL A 213 -10.25 -5.09 0.15
C VAL A 213 -10.39 -5.34 1.66
N GLY A 214 -11.64 -5.30 2.17
CA GLY A 214 -11.97 -5.53 3.58
C GLY A 214 -11.69 -4.38 4.55
N GLU A 215 -11.16 -3.24 4.09
CA GLU A 215 -10.80 -2.09 4.92
C GLU A 215 -11.18 -0.77 4.25
N VAL A 216 -11.26 0.30 5.05
CA VAL A 216 -11.41 1.67 4.54
C VAL A 216 -10.35 2.56 5.20
N THR A 217 -9.79 3.49 4.45
CA THR A 217 -8.92 4.52 5.00
C THR A 217 -9.53 5.90 4.77
N LEU A 218 -9.34 6.81 5.73
CA LEU A 218 -9.61 8.24 5.57
C LEU A 218 -8.30 8.99 5.60
N ARG A 219 -7.97 9.69 4.54
CA ARG A 219 -6.88 10.66 4.55
C ARG A 219 -7.43 12.03 4.93
N LEU A 220 -6.88 12.60 5.98
CA LEU A 220 -7.12 13.97 6.42
C LEU A 220 -5.92 14.79 5.97
N SER A 221 -6.12 15.89 5.26
CA SER A 221 -5.00 16.70 4.74
C SER A 221 -5.22 18.18 5.03
N THR A 222 -4.16 18.88 5.46
CA THR A 222 -4.20 20.31 5.76
C THR A 222 -2.93 21.01 5.28
N LYS A 223 -3.06 22.27 4.86
CA LYS A 223 -1.93 23.15 4.60
C LYS A 223 -1.52 23.86 5.90
N ALA A 224 -0.24 23.82 6.21
CA ALA A 224 0.29 24.46 7.41
C ALA A 224 1.74 24.93 7.19
N SER A 225 2.17 25.85 8.05
CA SER A 225 3.54 26.35 8.06
C SER A 225 4.48 25.46 8.91
N SER A 226 3.92 24.62 9.79
CA SER A 226 4.66 23.69 10.64
C SER A 226 3.85 22.43 10.93
N GLN A 227 4.53 21.37 11.40
CA GLN A 227 3.91 20.12 11.86
C GLN A 227 2.95 20.38 13.04
N GLU A 228 3.32 21.26 13.97
CA GLU A 228 2.50 21.58 15.15
C GLU A 228 1.17 22.24 14.75
N GLU A 229 1.21 23.19 13.80
CA GLU A 229 -0.01 23.80 13.27
C GLU A 229 -0.89 22.78 12.55
N ALA A 230 -0.26 21.91 11.76
CA ALA A 230 -0.97 20.83 11.07
C ALA A 230 -1.64 19.87 12.06
N ASP A 231 -0.92 19.42 13.07
CA ASP A 231 -1.45 18.49 14.07
C ASP A 231 -2.63 19.10 14.82
N GLN A 232 -2.57 20.38 15.20
CA GLN A 232 -3.71 21.06 15.84
C GLN A 232 -4.98 21.05 14.98
N LYS A 233 -4.84 21.35 13.69
CA LYS A 233 -5.99 21.32 12.74
C LYS A 233 -6.53 19.89 12.57
N LEU A 234 -5.62 18.92 12.36
CA LEU A 234 -5.98 17.51 12.14
C LEU A 234 -6.60 16.88 13.39
N ASP A 235 -6.13 17.22 14.58
CA ASP A 235 -6.68 16.72 15.87
C ASP A 235 -8.14 17.13 16.08
N VAL A 236 -8.48 18.38 15.74
CA VAL A 236 -9.87 18.86 15.82
C VAL A 236 -10.77 18.05 14.91
N LEU A 237 -10.38 17.85 13.65
CA LEU A 237 -11.16 17.10 12.69
C LEU A 237 -11.25 15.61 13.08
N GLU A 238 -10.13 14.99 13.47
CA GLU A 238 -10.10 13.60 13.91
C GLU A 238 -11.02 13.37 15.13
N LYS A 239 -11.01 14.27 16.10
CA LYS A 239 -11.89 14.18 17.29
C LYS A 239 -13.37 14.19 16.89
N GLN A 240 -13.75 15.01 15.92
CA GLN A 240 -15.10 15.04 15.40
C GLN A 240 -15.46 13.75 14.68
N ILE A 241 -14.57 13.24 13.81
CA ILE A 241 -14.76 11.96 13.13
C ILE A 241 -14.93 10.82 14.13
N ARG A 242 -14.06 10.74 15.14
CA ARG A 242 -14.12 9.70 16.19
C ARG A 242 -15.43 9.70 16.96
N SER A 243 -15.98 10.87 17.22
CA SER A 243 -17.24 11.02 17.96
C SER A 243 -18.48 10.77 17.10
N THR A 244 -18.35 10.76 15.78
CA THR A 244 -19.47 10.49 14.86
C THR A 244 -19.97 9.06 15.04
N LYS A 245 -21.31 8.89 15.02
CA LYS A 245 -21.96 7.59 15.17
C LYS A 245 -22.26 6.96 13.82
N THR A 246 -22.07 5.65 13.75
CA THR A 246 -22.57 4.83 12.64
C THR A 246 -24.10 4.75 12.66
N LEU A 247 -24.70 4.23 11.60
CA LEU A 247 -26.16 4.07 11.51
C LEU A 247 -26.76 3.14 12.59
N ASP A 248 -25.96 2.21 13.13
CA ASP A 248 -26.28 1.32 14.24
C ASP A 248 -25.86 1.87 15.62
N GLY A 249 -25.44 3.15 15.68
CA GLY A 249 -25.18 3.89 16.92
C GLY A 249 -23.80 3.71 17.54
N LYS A 250 -22.92 2.89 16.95
CA LYS A 250 -21.52 2.72 17.42
C LYS A 250 -20.69 3.93 17.08
N SER A 251 -19.65 4.20 17.87
CA SER A 251 -18.71 5.27 17.59
C SER A 251 -17.75 4.88 16.46
N LEU A 252 -17.43 5.82 15.56
CA LEU A 252 -16.40 5.55 14.55
C LEU A 252 -15.03 5.25 15.17
N SER A 253 -14.77 5.73 16.39
CA SER A 253 -13.57 5.35 17.16
C SER A 253 -13.40 3.85 17.34
N ASP A 254 -14.50 3.09 17.43
CA ASP A 254 -14.48 1.64 17.68
C ASP A 254 -13.95 0.85 16.47
N PHE A 255 -14.00 1.46 15.30
CA PHE A 255 -13.55 0.88 14.02
C PHE A 255 -12.15 1.32 13.62
N ILE A 256 -11.58 2.36 14.23
CA ILE A 256 -10.22 2.81 13.93
C ILE A 256 -9.22 1.88 14.61
N TYR A 257 -8.40 1.22 13.79
CA TYR A 257 -7.40 0.30 14.30
C TYR A 257 -5.97 0.84 14.28
N GLY A 258 -5.69 1.88 13.51
CA GLY A 258 -4.34 2.41 13.37
C GLY A 258 -4.25 3.62 12.45
N TYR A 259 -3.02 4.05 12.22
CA TYR A 259 -2.66 5.22 11.42
C TYR A 259 -1.63 4.87 10.34
N GLY A 260 -1.59 5.69 9.29
CA GLY A 260 -0.55 5.66 8.25
C GLY A 260 -0.88 4.80 7.04
N GLU A 261 -0.24 5.12 5.92
CA GLU A 261 -0.49 4.47 4.63
C GLU A 261 -0.02 3.01 4.59
N SER A 262 1.14 2.73 5.17
CA SER A 262 1.78 1.41 5.15
C SER A 262 1.36 0.49 6.30
N ASN A 263 0.49 0.96 7.20
CA ASN A 263 0.03 0.19 8.34
C ASN A 263 -1.00 -0.89 7.92
N SER A 264 -1.15 -1.92 8.72
CA SER A 264 -2.12 -3.00 8.52
C SER A 264 -2.57 -3.61 9.85
N LEU A 265 -3.72 -4.31 9.84
CA LEU A 265 -4.19 -5.08 11.02
C LEU A 265 -3.18 -6.14 11.44
N ALA A 266 -2.50 -6.78 10.49
CA ALA A 266 -1.44 -7.74 10.78
C ALA A 266 -0.28 -7.09 11.53
N PHE A 267 0.16 -5.90 11.08
CA PHE A 267 1.23 -5.14 11.76
C PHE A 267 0.81 -4.69 13.16
N GLU A 268 -0.42 -4.18 13.32
CA GLU A 268 -0.91 -3.75 14.64
C GLU A 268 -1.03 -4.92 15.62
N ALA A 269 -1.53 -6.08 15.18
CA ALA A 269 -1.56 -7.28 16.00
C ALA A 269 -0.13 -7.75 16.37
N PHE A 270 0.78 -7.79 15.40
CA PHE A 270 2.18 -8.12 15.62
C PHE A 270 2.85 -7.17 16.63
N ARG A 271 2.65 -5.86 16.46
CA ARG A 271 3.21 -4.83 17.35
C ARG A 271 2.70 -4.99 18.79
N LEU A 272 1.41 -5.25 18.96
CA LEU A 272 0.81 -5.49 20.28
C LEU A 272 1.34 -6.79 20.91
N LEU A 273 1.39 -7.89 20.18
CA LEU A 273 1.98 -9.15 20.66
C LEU A 273 3.41 -8.93 21.17
N LYS A 274 4.23 -8.23 20.38
CA LYS A 274 5.62 -7.94 20.74
C LYS A 274 5.72 -7.06 22.00
N ASN A 275 4.90 -6.01 22.08
CA ASN A 275 4.90 -5.09 23.23
C ASN A 275 4.45 -5.76 24.53
N HIS A 276 3.54 -6.73 24.46
CA HIS A 276 3.06 -7.50 25.61
C HIS A 276 3.91 -8.77 25.89
N GLY A 277 4.94 -9.05 25.10
CA GLY A 277 5.75 -10.25 25.23
C GLY A 277 4.96 -11.54 25.02
N LYS A 278 3.89 -11.51 24.19
CA LYS A 278 2.99 -12.62 23.94
C LYS A 278 3.31 -13.35 22.65
N THR A 279 3.07 -14.66 22.65
CA THR A 279 3.26 -15.52 21.51
C THR A 279 1.93 -15.97 20.90
N ILE A 280 1.93 -16.23 19.59
CA ILE A 280 0.76 -16.65 18.83
C ILE A 280 1.07 -17.85 17.94
N THR A 281 0.07 -18.68 17.72
CA THR A 281 0.05 -19.75 16.72
C THR A 281 -1.27 -19.74 15.98
N ALA A 282 -1.36 -20.47 14.88
CA ALA A 282 -2.61 -20.64 14.18
C ALA A 282 -2.83 -22.05 13.64
N ALA A 283 -4.11 -22.45 13.52
CA ALA A 283 -4.58 -23.60 12.75
C ALA A 283 -5.46 -23.09 11.59
N GLU A 284 -4.96 -23.24 10.38
CA GLU A 284 -5.59 -22.69 9.19
C GLU A 284 -6.19 -23.79 8.29
N SER A 285 -7.46 -23.64 7.93
CA SER A 285 -8.13 -24.46 6.92
C SER A 285 -8.24 -23.66 5.62
N LEU A 286 -9.30 -22.88 5.43
CA LEU A 286 -9.56 -22.18 4.17
C LEU A 286 -8.46 -21.15 3.80
N THR A 287 -7.75 -20.62 4.75
CA THR A 287 -6.69 -19.62 4.53
C THR A 287 -5.33 -20.23 4.17
N ALA A 288 -5.14 -21.53 4.50
CA ALA A 288 -3.99 -22.35 4.08
C ALA A 288 -2.62 -21.68 4.30
N GLY A 289 -2.40 -21.10 5.49
CA GLY A 289 -1.13 -20.49 5.89
C GLY A 289 -1.07 -18.96 5.67
N LEU A 290 -2.09 -18.33 5.11
CA LEU A 290 -2.09 -16.90 4.79
C LEU A 290 -1.97 -16.00 6.03
N PHE A 291 -2.66 -16.34 7.13
CA PHE A 291 -2.56 -15.62 8.40
C PHE A 291 -1.14 -15.68 8.96
N GLN A 292 -0.55 -16.87 8.97
CA GLN A 292 0.81 -17.12 9.49
C GLN A 292 1.87 -16.44 8.61
N ALA A 293 1.73 -16.53 7.30
CA ALA A 293 2.64 -15.88 6.34
C ALA A 293 2.66 -14.36 6.56
N SER A 294 1.50 -13.74 6.80
CA SER A 294 1.41 -12.29 7.04
C SER A 294 2.15 -11.84 8.32
N ILE A 295 2.28 -12.71 9.33
CA ILE A 295 3.09 -12.40 10.52
C ILE A 295 4.58 -12.48 10.19
N ALA A 296 4.97 -13.45 9.36
CA ALA A 296 6.37 -13.68 8.99
C ALA A 296 6.96 -12.54 8.14
N ASP A 297 6.13 -11.69 7.52
CA ASP A 297 6.57 -10.52 6.76
C ASP A 297 7.24 -9.44 7.64
N PHE A 298 7.05 -9.48 8.97
CA PHE A 298 7.59 -8.47 9.88
C PHE A 298 8.92 -8.88 10.51
N SER A 299 9.87 -7.95 10.52
CA SER A 299 11.16 -8.16 11.18
C SER A 299 10.97 -8.42 12.69
N GLY A 300 11.52 -9.53 13.17
CA GLY A 300 11.36 -9.97 14.55
C GLY A 300 10.14 -10.88 14.78
N ALA A 301 9.50 -11.41 13.74
CA ALA A 301 8.37 -12.33 13.82
C ALA A 301 8.65 -13.55 14.73
N SER A 302 9.88 -14.05 14.77
CA SER A 302 10.28 -15.17 15.64
C SER A 302 10.12 -14.92 17.14
N GLN A 303 9.98 -13.66 17.56
CA GLN A 303 9.74 -13.32 18.97
C GLN A 303 8.27 -13.57 19.38
N VAL A 304 7.35 -13.55 18.44
CA VAL A 304 5.90 -13.68 18.69
C VAL A 304 5.30 -14.93 18.05
N PHE A 305 5.89 -15.46 16.99
CA PHE A 305 5.35 -16.58 16.23
C PHE A 305 6.26 -17.78 16.28
N LYS A 306 5.79 -18.86 16.92
CA LYS A 306 6.55 -20.11 17.09
C LYS A 306 6.35 -21.11 15.93
N GLY A 307 5.34 -20.92 15.10
CA GLY A 307 4.89 -21.83 14.06
C GLY A 307 3.40 -22.10 14.18
N GLY A 308 2.86 -22.98 13.32
CA GLY A 308 1.46 -23.35 13.34
C GLY A 308 1.12 -24.43 12.34
N PHE A 309 -0.18 -24.60 12.07
CA PHE A 309 -0.72 -25.77 11.38
C PHE A 309 -1.56 -25.37 10.18
N VAL A 310 -1.40 -26.08 9.07
CA VAL A 310 -2.33 -26.04 7.94
C VAL A 310 -3.09 -27.34 7.94
N THR A 311 -4.34 -27.29 8.44
CA THR A 311 -5.22 -28.46 8.65
C THR A 311 -6.38 -28.39 7.68
N TYR A 312 -6.12 -28.72 6.39
CA TYR A 312 -7.09 -28.50 5.32
C TYR A 312 -8.19 -29.57 5.31
N SER A 313 -7.85 -30.84 5.50
CA SER A 313 -8.81 -31.94 5.60
C SER A 313 -9.29 -32.18 7.04
N ILE A 314 -10.37 -32.96 7.19
CA ILE A 314 -10.90 -33.35 8.50
C ILE A 314 -9.90 -34.25 9.24
N GLU A 315 -9.23 -35.15 8.53
CA GLU A 315 -8.24 -36.07 9.08
C GLU A 315 -7.04 -35.29 9.66
N GLU A 316 -6.56 -34.26 8.92
CA GLU A 316 -5.44 -33.45 9.40
C GLU A 316 -5.82 -32.56 10.57
N LYS A 317 -7.09 -32.07 10.64
CA LYS A 317 -7.62 -31.41 11.85
C LYS A 317 -7.57 -32.34 13.06
N SER A 318 -8.01 -33.60 12.89
CA SER A 318 -7.98 -34.59 13.94
C SER A 318 -6.55 -34.93 14.36
N LYS A 319 -5.70 -35.30 13.40
CA LYS A 319 -4.34 -35.80 13.64
C LYS A 319 -3.37 -34.76 14.22
N MET A 320 -3.38 -33.53 13.64
CA MET A 320 -2.43 -32.51 14.04
C MET A 320 -2.82 -31.80 15.33
N LEU A 321 -4.13 -31.71 15.62
CA LEU A 321 -4.64 -30.90 16.72
C LEU A 321 -5.25 -31.73 17.86
N ASP A 322 -5.15 -33.07 17.78
CA ASP A 322 -5.73 -34.03 18.74
C ASP A 322 -7.26 -33.86 18.94
N ILE A 323 -7.97 -33.48 17.88
CA ILE A 323 -9.43 -33.38 17.93
C ILE A 323 -10.02 -34.73 17.52
N PRO A 324 -10.86 -35.36 18.34
CA PRO A 324 -11.49 -36.62 17.96
C PRO A 324 -12.27 -36.51 16.64
N LEU A 325 -11.98 -37.43 15.69
CA LEU A 325 -12.62 -37.39 14.37
C LEU A 325 -14.16 -37.43 14.47
N SER A 326 -14.69 -38.25 15.38
CA SER A 326 -16.13 -38.36 15.65
C SER A 326 -16.78 -37.04 16.06
N GLN A 327 -16.06 -36.18 16.81
CA GLN A 327 -16.57 -34.86 17.17
C GLN A 327 -16.58 -33.90 15.97
N LEU A 328 -15.59 -34.00 15.09
CA LEU A 328 -15.55 -33.19 13.86
C LEU A 328 -16.68 -33.62 12.89
N GLU A 329 -16.97 -34.90 12.81
CA GLU A 329 -18.10 -35.46 12.03
C GLU A 329 -19.45 -35.05 12.60
N GLU A 330 -19.60 -35.06 13.94
CA GLU A 330 -20.82 -34.68 14.63
C GLU A 330 -21.15 -33.20 14.50
N HIS A 331 -20.14 -32.32 14.69
CA HIS A 331 -20.35 -30.86 14.74
C HIS A 331 -20.08 -30.16 13.40
N GLY A 332 -19.55 -30.87 12.40
CA GLY A 332 -19.14 -30.33 11.13
C GLY A 332 -17.78 -29.58 11.20
N VAL A 333 -17.08 -29.55 10.06
CA VAL A 333 -15.79 -28.87 9.97
C VAL A 333 -15.93 -27.35 9.83
N VAL A 334 -17.14 -26.86 9.51
CA VAL A 334 -17.47 -25.44 9.41
C VAL A 334 -18.41 -25.04 10.54
N SER A 335 -17.89 -24.89 11.75
CA SER A 335 -18.69 -24.63 12.94
C SER A 335 -17.92 -23.83 13.99
N HIS A 336 -18.64 -23.29 14.98
CA HIS A 336 -18.05 -22.70 16.19
C HIS A 336 -17.19 -23.72 16.94
N PHE A 337 -17.74 -24.94 17.15
CA PHE A 337 -17.03 -26.01 17.83
C PHE A 337 -15.68 -26.31 17.21
N THR A 338 -15.64 -26.50 15.88
CA THR A 338 -14.42 -26.84 15.18
C THR A 338 -13.41 -25.68 15.23
N ALA A 339 -13.85 -24.42 15.06
CA ALA A 339 -12.97 -23.25 15.18
C ALA A 339 -12.35 -23.15 16.58
N GLU A 340 -13.14 -23.38 17.64
CA GLU A 340 -12.67 -23.35 19.03
C GLU A 340 -11.67 -24.46 19.31
N LYS A 341 -11.99 -25.71 18.92
CA LYS A 341 -11.09 -26.86 19.12
C LYS A 341 -9.79 -26.74 18.33
N MET A 342 -9.85 -26.22 17.11
CA MET A 342 -8.64 -25.92 16.33
C MET A 342 -7.76 -24.88 17.02
N ALA A 343 -8.33 -23.81 17.56
CA ALA A 343 -7.59 -22.76 18.27
C ALA A 343 -6.96 -23.30 19.57
N GLU A 344 -7.69 -24.05 20.38
CA GLU A 344 -7.19 -24.71 21.59
C GLU A 344 -6.06 -25.69 21.28
N GLY A 345 -6.28 -26.58 20.30
CA GLY A 345 -5.30 -27.59 19.90
C GLY A 345 -4.00 -26.99 19.41
N ALA A 346 -4.09 -25.98 18.53
CA ALA A 346 -2.89 -25.29 18.03
C ALA A 346 -2.13 -24.62 19.19
N ARG A 347 -2.82 -23.89 20.06
CA ARG A 347 -2.23 -23.23 21.22
C ARG A 347 -1.52 -24.23 22.13
N ALA A 348 -2.16 -25.34 22.46
CA ALA A 348 -1.61 -26.38 23.33
C ALA A 348 -0.36 -27.04 22.74
N LYS A 349 -0.38 -27.35 21.42
CA LYS A 349 0.74 -27.99 20.71
C LYS A 349 2.01 -27.13 20.65
N THR A 350 1.88 -25.80 20.62
CA THR A 350 3.00 -24.88 20.51
C THR A 350 3.35 -24.19 21.82
N ASP A 351 2.56 -24.41 22.87
CA ASP A 351 2.65 -23.66 24.14
C ASP A 351 2.71 -22.14 23.89
N SER A 352 1.84 -21.65 23.01
CA SER A 352 1.69 -20.23 22.72
C SER A 352 0.69 -19.57 23.67
N ASP A 353 0.79 -18.25 23.87
CA ASP A 353 -0.18 -17.51 24.68
C ASP A 353 -1.54 -17.44 24.00
N TYR A 354 -1.54 -17.28 22.65
CA TYR A 354 -2.74 -17.25 21.83
C TYR A 354 -2.70 -18.31 20.73
N GLY A 355 -3.85 -18.95 20.51
CA GLY A 355 -4.13 -19.81 19.36
C GLY A 355 -5.25 -19.22 18.52
N ILE A 356 -5.07 -19.11 17.21
CA ILE A 356 -6.08 -18.68 16.24
C ILE A 356 -6.48 -19.87 15.38
N ALA A 357 -7.76 -19.94 15.02
CA ALA A 357 -8.23 -20.90 14.02
C ALA A 357 -9.12 -20.23 12.98
N LEU A 358 -8.99 -20.67 11.73
CA LEU A 358 -9.81 -20.22 10.61
C LEU A 358 -10.34 -21.43 9.86
N THR A 359 -11.65 -21.68 9.99
CA THR A 359 -12.37 -22.71 9.25
C THR A 359 -13.58 -22.11 8.55
N GLY A 360 -13.94 -22.60 7.34
CA GLY A 360 -15.03 -22.02 6.60
C GLY A 360 -15.05 -22.36 5.12
N VAL A 361 -15.98 -21.74 4.40
CA VAL A 361 -16.29 -21.96 2.99
C VAL A 361 -15.77 -20.78 2.17
N ALA A 362 -14.62 -20.94 1.53
CA ALA A 362 -14.07 -19.89 0.68
C ALA A 362 -14.83 -19.73 -0.67
N GLY A 363 -15.62 -20.74 -1.07
CA GLY A 363 -16.36 -20.74 -2.32
C GLY A 363 -15.60 -21.31 -3.52
N PRO A 364 -16.26 -21.41 -4.72
CA PRO A 364 -17.58 -20.87 -5.02
C PRO A 364 -18.74 -21.71 -4.45
N ASP A 365 -18.54 -23.01 -4.18
CA ASP A 365 -19.57 -23.93 -3.74
C ASP A 365 -19.86 -23.79 -2.23
N SER A 366 -21.04 -24.25 -1.82
CA SER A 366 -21.41 -24.40 -0.43
C SER A 366 -20.79 -25.66 0.20
N LEU A 367 -20.64 -25.70 1.52
CA LEU A 367 -20.18 -26.86 2.27
C LEU A 367 -20.96 -26.97 3.57
N GLU A 368 -21.43 -28.18 3.92
CA GLU A 368 -22.18 -28.47 5.15
C GLU A 368 -23.40 -27.54 5.37
N GLY A 369 -24.09 -27.17 4.27
CA GLY A 369 -25.21 -26.22 4.31
C GLY A 369 -24.84 -24.75 4.48
N HIS A 370 -23.57 -24.43 4.57
CA HIS A 370 -23.07 -23.06 4.65
C HIS A 370 -22.75 -22.50 3.25
N PRO A 371 -23.27 -21.31 2.89
CA PRO A 371 -22.92 -20.67 1.62
C PRO A 371 -21.46 -20.21 1.60
N ALA A 372 -20.94 -20.01 0.38
CA ALA A 372 -19.61 -19.39 0.17
C ALA A 372 -19.48 -18.08 0.96
N GLY A 373 -18.33 -17.87 1.56
CA GLY A 373 -18.03 -16.72 2.41
C GLY A 373 -18.37 -16.91 3.91
N THR A 374 -18.97 -18.05 4.29
CA THR A 374 -19.19 -18.36 5.72
C THR A 374 -17.88 -18.82 6.35
N VAL A 375 -17.42 -18.11 7.37
CA VAL A 375 -16.16 -18.40 8.07
C VAL A 375 -16.37 -18.34 9.58
N PHE A 376 -15.80 -19.32 10.29
CA PHE A 376 -15.71 -19.34 11.75
C PHE A 376 -14.25 -19.11 12.14
N ILE A 377 -14.03 -18.16 13.04
CA ILE A 377 -12.70 -17.79 13.51
C ILE A 377 -12.66 -17.97 15.01
N GLY A 378 -11.81 -18.88 15.48
CA GLY A 378 -11.58 -19.19 16.88
C GLY A 378 -10.38 -18.44 17.42
N ILE A 379 -10.45 -18.02 18.69
CA ILE A 379 -9.32 -17.53 19.47
C ILE A 379 -9.32 -18.21 20.83
N ALA A 380 -8.17 -18.73 21.23
CA ALA A 380 -7.95 -19.35 22.53
C ALA A 380 -6.78 -18.69 23.24
N ASP A 381 -6.94 -18.36 24.50
CA ASP A 381 -5.87 -18.06 25.43
C ASP A 381 -5.79 -19.14 26.54
N ARG A 382 -5.05 -18.87 27.62
CA ARG A 382 -4.92 -19.84 28.73
C ARG A 382 -6.20 -20.02 29.55
N ASN A 383 -7.12 -19.06 29.49
CA ASN A 383 -8.26 -18.98 30.38
C ASN A 383 -9.59 -19.22 29.65
N GLN A 384 -9.66 -18.91 28.35
CA GLN A 384 -10.90 -18.98 27.61
C GLN A 384 -10.65 -19.31 26.12
N VAL A 385 -11.70 -19.87 25.53
CA VAL A 385 -11.82 -20.04 24.08
C VAL A 385 -13.14 -19.43 23.64
N ARG A 386 -13.11 -18.77 22.50
CA ARG A 386 -14.32 -18.22 21.86
C ARG A 386 -14.15 -18.20 20.35
N SER A 387 -15.26 -18.10 19.65
CA SER A 387 -15.26 -17.97 18.21
C SER A 387 -16.30 -16.97 17.73
N ILE A 388 -16.06 -16.44 16.55
CA ILE A 388 -17.00 -15.59 15.83
C ILE A 388 -17.36 -16.26 14.50
N LYS A 389 -18.59 -16.01 14.04
CA LYS A 389 -19.05 -16.32 12.68
C LYS A 389 -19.05 -15.04 11.88
N VAL A 390 -18.44 -15.05 10.71
CA VAL A 390 -18.50 -13.95 9.73
C VAL A 390 -19.03 -14.46 8.40
N VAL A 391 -19.73 -13.60 7.67
CA VAL A 391 -20.24 -13.91 6.33
C VAL A 391 -19.68 -12.89 5.35
N ILE A 392 -18.77 -13.34 4.49
CA ILE A 392 -18.08 -12.54 3.49
C ILE A 392 -18.72 -12.83 2.12
N GLY A 393 -19.93 -12.30 1.92
CA GLY A 393 -20.70 -12.55 0.71
C GLY A 393 -20.23 -11.74 -0.51
N GLY A 394 -20.50 -12.27 -1.72
CA GLY A 394 -20.29 -11.55 -2.97
C GLY A 394 -18.83 -11.26 -3.31
N ARG A 395 -17.87 -12.01 -2.76
CA ARG A 395 -16.44 -11.84 -2.96
C ARG A 395 -15.80 -13.05 -3.63
N SER A 396 -14.66 -12.85 -4.27
CA SER A 396 -13.84 -13.93 -4.83
C SER A 396 -13.30 -14.83 -3.72
N ARG A 397 -12.94 -16.07 -4.07
CA ARG A 397 -12.30 -17.02 -3.15
C ARG A 397 -11.04 -16.43 -2.49
N SER A 398 -10.24 -15.69 -3.24
CA SER A 398 -9.04 -15.01 -2.71
C SER A 398 -9.40 -13.92 -1.70
N ASP A 399 -10.44 -13.12 -1.99
CA ASP A 399 -10.89 -12.06 -1.07
C ASP A 399 -11.48 -12.66 0.21
N VAL A 400 -12.27 -13.73 0.13
CA VAL A 400 -12.80 -14.41 1.33
C VAL A 400 -11.65 -14.87 2.23
N ARG A 401 -10.62 -15.50 1.67
CA ARG A 401 -9.44 -15.94 2.43
C ARG A 401 -8.72 -14.75 3.07
N TYR A 402 -8.44 -13.70 2.30
CA TYR A 402 -7.77 -12.50 2.79
C TYR A 402 -8.56 -11.77 3.88
N ILE A 403 -9.84 -11.49 3.64
CA ILE A 403 -10.69 -10.81 4.62
C ILE A 403 -10.83 -11.64 5.91
N SER A 404 -10.86 -12.98 5.82
CA SER A 404 -10.83 -13.84 6.99
C SER A 404 -9.61 -13.62 7.88
N THR A 405 -8.43 -13.39 7.30
CA THR A 405 -7.23 -13.07 8.08
C THR A 405 -7.33 -11.70 8.75
N LEU A 406 -7.98 -10.72 8.13
CA LEU A 406 -8.21 -9.40 8.74
C LEU A 406 -9.09 -9.52 10.00
N TYR A 407 -10.17 -10.31 9.95
CA TYR A 407 -11.00 -10.59 11.13
C TYR A 407 -10.19 -11.28 12.23
N ALA A 408 -9.34 -12.24 11.88
CA ALA A 408 -8.48 -12.93 12.83
C ALA A 408 -7.48 -11.97 13.50
N PHE A 409 -6.79 -11.12 12.74
CA PHE A 409 -5.90 -10.10 13.30
C PHE A 409 -6.63 -9.09 14.19
N ASN A 410 -7.84 -8.69 13.81
CA ASN A 410 -8.63 -7.79 14.64
C ASN A 410 -9.07 -8.45 15.96
N LEU A 411 -9.40 -9.76 15.97
CA LEU A 411 -9.68 -10.50 17.19
C LEU A 411 -8.47 -10.55 18.12
N VAL A 412 -7.28 -10.83 17.61
CA VAL A 412 -6.02 -10.80 18.38
C VAL A 412 -5.79 -9.41 18.97
N ARG A 413 -5.92 -8.37 18.14
CA ARG A 413 -5.77 -6.97 18.56
C ARG A 413 -6.73 -6.62 19.70
N GLN A 414 -8.01 -6.98 19.56
CA GLN A 414 -9.03 -6.72 20.57
C GLN A 414 -8.75 -7.46 21.89
N ALA A 415 -8.32 -8.73 21.81
CA ALA A 415 -7.97 -9.51 23.00
C ALA A 415 -6.80 -8.86 23.77
N LEU A 416 -5.76 -8.44 23.07
CA LEU A 416 -4.60 -7.79 23.69
C LEU A 416 -4.93 -6.41 24.29
N LEU A 417 -5.83 -5.65 23.68
CA LEU A 417 -6.27 -4.35 24.22
C LEU A 417 -7.12 -4.51 25.50
N GLN A 418 -7.88 -5.60 25.62
CA GLN A 418 -8.69 -5.92 26.81
C GLN A 418 -7.83 -6.37 28.00
N GLU A 419 -6.63 -6.94 27.78
CA GLU A 419 -5.69 -7.26 28.85
C GLU A 419 -5.09 -6.01 29.53
N THR A 420 -5.18 -4.86 28.87
CA THR A 420 -4.56 -3.58 29.33
C THR A 420 -5.53 -2.67 30.07
N THR A 421 -6.82 -3.01 30.07
CA THR A 421 -7.89 -2.30 30.79
C THR A 421 -8.30 -3.05 32.04
#